data_d32a66bf023af350cc644fbd17cf24c3
#
_entry.id   d32a66bf023af350cc644fbd17cf24c3
#
_cell.length_a   1.000
_cell.length_b   1.000
_cell.length_c   1.000
_cell.angle_alpha   90.00
_cell.angle_beta   90.00
_cell.angle_gamma   90.00
#
_symmetry.space_group_name_H-M   'P 1'
#
loop_
_entity.id
_entity.type
_entity.pdbx_description
1 polymer ?
#
loop_
_entity_poly.entity_id
_entity_poly.type
_entity_poly.pdbx_seq_one_letter_code
_entity_poly.pdbx_strand_id
1 'polypeptide(L)'
;IHDYGRDQVVALSFVYGQRHSIELEAAKKMAATLRVSHKIIFLNTLAELSDNALTNSEKSIQSGENGSYPNTFVPGRNALFLLYAAIYGDTIGARRLVIGVSEADFSGYPDCRADFIFSMEETLSLALGKKIIIEAPLQYLNKAEIWGLADALGALDWVEENSHTCYLGVKEGCHECPACHLREEGLKRYRALQQES
;
A
#
# COMPACT_ATOMS: atom_id res chain seq x y z
N ILE A 1 -13.75 -2.45 -5.30
CA ILE A 1 -15.21 -2.66 -5.05
C ILE A 1 -16.03 -1.84 -6.05
N HIS A 2 -15.71 -0.56 -6.22
CA HIS A 2 -16.41 0.31 -7.17
C HIS A 2 -16.49 -0.30 -8.58
N ASP A 3 -15.36 -0.77 -9.12
CA ASP A 3 -15.26 -1.22 -10.51
C ASP A 3 -15.72 -2.67 -10.72
N TYR A 4 -15.56 -3.52 -9.72
CA TYR A 4 -15.77 -4.98 -9.85
C TYR A 4 -16.94 -5.52 -9.04
N GLY A 5 -17.47 -4.72 -8.11
CA GLY A 5 -18.44 -5.20 -7.13
C GLY A 5 -17.78 -5.96 -5.97
N ARG A 6 -18.45 -5.96 -4.84
CA ARG A 6 -17.95 -6.52 -3.58
C ARG A 6 -17.61 -8.01 -3.66
N ASP A 7 -18.46 -8.79 -4.28
CA ASP A 7 -18.37 -10.25 -4.32
C ASP A 7 -17.24 -10.76 -5.23
N GLN A 8 -16.66 -9.88 -6.04
CA GLN A 8 -15.54 -10.17 -6.94
C GLN A 8 -14.20 -9.74 -6.36
N VAL A 9 -14.17 -9.19 -5.15
CA VAL A 9 -12.96 -8.64 -4.52
C VAL A 9 -12.60 -9.45 -3.28
N VAL A 10 -11.32 -9.82 -3.17
CA VAL A 10 -10.71 -10.37 -1.96
C VAL A 10 -9.58 -9.44 -1.53
N ALA A 11 -9.64 -8.95 -0.30
CA ALA A 11 -8.57 -8.16 0.28
C ALA A 11 -7.45 -9.08 0.81
N LEU A 12 -6.20 -8.71 0.56
CA LEU A 12 -5.03 -9.40 1.11
C LEU A 12 -4.26 -8.46 2.02
N SER A 13 -3.85 -8.96 3.17
CA SER A 13 -2.87 -8.31 4.05
C SER A 13 -1.71 -9.23 4.33
N PHE A 14 -0.53 -8.63 4.50
CA PHE A 14 0.70 -9.36 4.75
C PHE A 14 1.26 -9.01 6.12
N VAL A 15 1.64 -10.05 6.87
CA VAL A 15 2.40 -9.92 8.13
C VAL A 15 3.81 -10.38 7.82
N TYR A 16 4.78 -9.46 7.88
CA TYR A 16 6.17 -9.70 7.48
C TYR A 16 7.18 -9.28 8.56
N GLY A 17 6.71 -9.20 9.82
CA GLY A 17 7.54 -8.78 10.95
C GLY A 17 7.57 -7.27 11.17
N GLN A 18 6.59 -6.53 10.62
CA GLN A 18 6.47 -5.08 10.86
C GLN A 18 6.30 -4.76 12.34
N ARG A 19 6.86 -3.62 12.75
CA ARG A 19 6.98 -3.15 14.16
C ARG A 19 5.66 -3.11 14.94
N HIS A 20 4.54 -2.88 14.25
CA HIS A 20 3.21 -2.75 14.85
C HIS A 20 2.14 -3.32 13.93
N SER A 21 1.01 -3.67 14.51
CA SER A 21 -0.12 -4.31 13.82
C SER A 21 -1.24 -3.33 13.43
N ILE A 22 -1.10 -2.04 13.70
CA ILE A 22 -2.19 -1.06 13.56
C ILE A 22 -2.71 -0.98 12.12
N GLU A 23 -1.83 -1.06 11.11
CA GLU A 23 -2.23 -1.13 9.70
C GLU A 23 -3.05 -2.39 9.39
N LEU A 24 -2.66 -3.53 10.00
CA LEU A 24 -3.40 -4.78 9.85
C LEU A 24 -4.78 -4.70 10.52
N GLU A 25 -4.88 -4.08 11.68
CA GLU A 25 -6.16 -3.89 12.36
C GLU A 25 -7.06 -2.92 11.58
N ALA A 26 -6.51 -1.85 11.01
CA ALA A 26 -7.23 -0.96 10.10
C ALA A 26 -7.75 -1.74 8.88
N ALA A 27 -6.90 -2.54 8.23
CA ALA A 27 -7.28 -3.34 7.07
C ALA A 27 -8.39 -4.36 7.40
N LYS A 28 -8.32 -5.02 8.56
CA LYS A 28 -9.38 -5.93 9.04
C LYS A 28 -10.70 -5.20 9.22
N LYS A 29 -10.66 -4.04 9.91
CA LYS A 29 -11.85 -3.20 10.15
C LYS A 29 -12.47 -2.75 8.82
N MET A 30 -11.64 -2.28 7.88
CA MET A 30 -12.08 -1.84 6.56
C MET A 30 -12.73 -2.97 5.79
N ALA A 31 -12.09 -4.13 5.72
CA ALA A 31 -12.63 -5.30 5.03
C ALA A 31 -13.97 -5.75 5.63
N ALA A 32 -14.08 -5.78 6.96
CA ALA A 32 -15.33 -6.13 7.66
C ALA A 32 -16.45 -5.12 7.38
N THR A 33 -16.16 -3.82 7.46
CA THR A 33 -17.12 -2.73 7.19
C THR A 33 -17.64 -2.79 5.76
N LEU A 34 -16.74 -3.03 4.80
CA LEU A 34 -17.05 -3.16 3.38
C LEU A 34 -17.63 -4.53 3.03
N ARG A 35 -17.64 -5.47 3.98
CA ARG A 35 -18.08 -6.87 3.80
C ARG A 35 -17.33 -7.56 2.65
N VAL A 36 -16.03 -7.32 2.58
CA VAL A 36 -15.13 -7.95 1.61
C VAL A 36 -14.42 -9.12 2.27
N SER A 37 -14.28 -10.23 1.53
CA SER A 37 -13.45 -11.35 1.99
C SER A 37 -12.02 -10.89 2.23
N HIS A 38 -11.43 -11.25 3.37
CA HIS A 38 -10.08 -10.81 3.76
C HIS A 38 -9.20 -12.01 4.12
N LYS A 39 -8.06 -12.11 3.47
CA LYS A 39 -7.03 -13.13 3.72
C LYS A 39 -5.78 -12.46 4.26
N ILE A 40 -5.23 -13.02 5.35
CA ILE A 40 -3.95 -12.61 5.92
C ILE A 40 -2.90 -13.66 5.58
N ILE A 41 -1.77 -13.22 5.06
CA ILE A 41 -0.63 -14.07 4.66
C ILE A 41 0.58 -13.70 5.52
N PHE A 42 1.25 -14.70 6.08
CA PHE A 42 2.43 -14.51 6.93
C PHE A 42 3.71 -14.75 6.13
N LEU A 43 4.61 -13.76 6.13
CA LEU A 43 5.91 -13.74 5.44
C LEU A 43 7.04 -13.61 6.48
N ASN A 44 7.10 -14.51 7.44
CA ASN A 44 7.97 -14.41 8.62
C ASN A 44 9.45 -14.24 8.29
N THR A 45 9.91 -14.85 7.19
CA THR A 45 11.31 -14.80 6.77
C THR A 45 11.77 -13.44 6.24
N LEU A 46 10.87 -12.56 5.84
CA LEU A 46 11.27 -11.26 5.27
C LEU A 46 11.98 -10.36 6.30
N ALA A 47 11.52 -10.39 7.54
CA ALA A 47 12.18 -9.65 8.64
C ALA A 47 13.57 -10.19 8.97
N GLU A 48 13.80 -11.50 8.80
CA GLU A 48 15.11 -12.14 9.03
C GLU A 48 16.13 -11.77 7.95
N LEU A 49 15.66 -11.52 6.73
CA LEU A 49 16.51 -11.21 5.57
C LEU A 49 16.79 -9.71 5.38
N SER A 50 16.02 -8.84 6.02
CA SER A 50 16.08 -7.41 5.79
C SER A 50 16.10 -6.62 7.10
N ASP A 51 17.26 -6.03 7.41
CA ASP A 51 17.46 -5.19 8.58
C ASP A 51 17.11 -3.72 8.29
N ASN A 52 15.84 -3.36 8.45
CA ASN A 52 15.31 -2.02 8.18
C ASN A 52 14.45 -1.49 9.34
N ALA A 53 14.14 -0.18 9.35
CA ALA A 53 13.41 0.46 10.44
C ALA A 53 11.94 0.04 10.55
N LEU A 54 11.35 -0.59 9.56
CA LEU A 54 9.96 -1.11 9.64
C LEU A 54 9.89 -2.48 10.32
N THR A 55 10.96 -3.27 10.29
CA THR A 55 11.01 -4.60 10.90
C THR A 55 11.85 -4.65 12.18
N ASN A 56 12.72 -3.66 12.41
CA ASN A 56 13.56 -3.55 13.59
C ASN A 56 13.14 -2.34 14.45
N SER A 57 12.54 -2.60 15.62
CA SER A 57 12.04 -1.56 16.54
C SER A 57 13.14 -0.74 17.21
N GLU A 58 14.37 -1.18 17.21
CA GLU A 58 15.52 -0.44 17.79
C GLU A 58 16.04 0.66 16.85
N LYS A 59 15.68 0.62 15.57
CA LYS A 59 16.08 1.63 14.60
C LYS A 59 15.13 2.82 14.58
N SER A 60 15.68 4.03 14.66
CA SER A 60 14.93 5.26 14.40
C SER A 60 14.59 5.35 12.90
N ILE A 61 13.43 5.94 12.57
CA ILE A 61 13.04 6.21 11.19
C ILE A 61 13.87 7.39 10.66
N GLN A 62 14.55 7.19 9.54
CA GLN A 62 15.41 8.18 8.91
C GLN A 62 15.07 8.30 7.42
N SER A 63 15.04 9.52 6.93
CA SER A 63 15.00 9.81 5.50
C SER A 63 16.30 9.39 4.83
N GLY A 64 16.26 9.04 3.55
CA GLY A 64 17.46 8.77 2.78
C GLY A 64 18.31 10.03 2.61
N GLU A 65 19.62 9.90 2.73
CA GLU A 65 20.61 10.98 2.47
C GLU A 65 21.41 10.66 1.21
N ASN A 66 21.87 11.70 0.52
CA ASN A 66 22.78 11.56 -0.63
C ASN A 66 22.33 10.57 -1.71
N GLY A 67 21.00 10.51 -1.99
CA GLY A 67 20.44 9.61 -3.01
C GLY A 67 20.21 8.18 -2.55
N SER A 68 20.43 7.86 -1.27
CA SER A 68 20.04 6.58 -0.69
C SER A 68 18.52 6.54 -0.41
N TYR A 69 17.97 5.34 -0.37
CA TYR A 69 16.57 5.17 0.05
C TYR A 69 16.42 5.37 1.57
N PRO A 70 15.24 5.84 2.03
CA PRO A 70 14.93 5.85 3.46
C PRO A 70 15.15 4.47 4.08
N ASN A 71 15.54 4.42 5.35
CA ASN A 71 15.76 3.16 6.05
C ASN A 71 14.46 2.37 6.36
N THR A 72 13.32 2.90 5.94
CA THR A 72 12.01 2.23 5.88
C THR A 72 11.81 1.42 4.60
N PHE A 73 12.73 1.49 3.64
CA PHE A 73 12.69 0.67 2.45
C PHE A 73 12.98 -0.79 2.79
N VAL A 74 12.05 -1.68 2.46
CA VAL A 74 12.19 -3.13 2.57
C VAL A 74 12.41 -3.68 1.17
N PRO A 75 13.66 -4.03 0.79
CA PRO A 75 13.98 -4.47 -0.57
C PRO A 75 13.11 -5.65 -1.02
N GLY A 76 12.46 -5.51 -2.19
CA GLY A 76 11.65 -6.57 -2.78
C GLY A 76 10.31 -6.87 -2.09
N ARG A 77 9.89 -6.06 -1.13
CA ARG A 77 8.63 -6.30 -0.38
C ARG A 77 7.43 -6.38 -1.33
N ASN A 78 7.27 -5.42 -2.23
CA ASN A 78 6.14 -5.42 -3.16
C ASN A 78 6.23 -6.55 -4.19
N ALA A 79 7.44 -7.01 -4.56
CA ALA A 79 7.61 -8.20 -5.39
C ALA A 79 7.07 -9.46 -4.69
N LEU A 80 7.39 -9.65 -3.41
CA LEU A 80 6.87 -10.76 -2.61
C LEU A 80 5.35 -10.66 -2.45
N PHE A 81 4.81 -9.47 -2.17
CA PHE A 81 3.37 -9.28 -2.03
C PHE A 81 2.63 -9.66 -3.31
N LEU A 82 3.11 -9.20 -4.46
CA LEU A 82 2.52 -9.52 -5.76
C LEU A 82 2.64 -11.02 -6.09
N LEU A 83 3.79 -11.64 -5.80
CA LEU A 83 3.99 -13.07 -6.00
C LEU A 83 3.00 -13.90 -5.16
N TYR A 84 2.90 -13.63 -3.88
CA TYR A 84 1.97 -14.36 -3.01
C TYR A 84 0.50 -14.06 -3.35
N ALA A 85 0.20 -12.84 -3.76
CA ALA A 85 -1.13 -12.48 -4.25
C ALA A 85 -1.49 -13.25 -5.52
N ALA A 86 -0.54 -13.41 -6.46
CA ALA A 86 -0.73 -14.18 -7.68
C ALA A 86 -0.94 -15.68 -7.40
N ILE A 87 -0.13 -16.27 -6.50
CA ILE A 87 -0.27 -17.67 -6.10
C ILE A 87 -1.64 -17.91 -5.46
N TYR A 88 -2.05 -17.05 -4.51
CA TYR A 88 -3.36 -17.16 -3.89
C TYR A 88 -4.48 -16.88 -4.89
N GLY A 89 -4.33 -15.87 -5.72
CA GLY A 89 -5.27 -15.53 -6.79
C GLY A 89 -5.51 -16.72 -7.72
N ASP A 90 -4.48 -17.48 -8.03
CA ASP A 90 -4.58 -18.68 -8.84
C ASP A 90 -5.50 -19.74 -8.22
N THR A 91 -5.41 -19.94 -6.90
CA THR A 91 -6.26 -20.93 -6.19
C THR A 91 -7.74 -20.56 -6.19
N ILE A 92 -8.07 -19.27 -6.32
CA ILE A 92 -9.46 -18.79 -6.34
C ILE A 92 -9.93 -18.34 -7.72
N GLY A 93 -9.13 -18.55 -8.75
CA GLY A 93 -9.45 -18.17 -10.15
C GLY A 93 -9.32 -16.68 -10.45
N ALA A 94 -8.75 -15.87 -9.56
CA ALA A 94 -8.50 -14.45 -9.80
C ALA A 94 -7.34 -14.25 -10.80
N ARG A 95 -7.48 -13.25 -11.65
CA ARG A 95 -6.50 -12.88 -12.69
C ARG A 95 -6.05 -11.43 -12.61
N ARG A 96 -6.69 -10.66 -11.75
CA ARG A 96 -6.38 -9.25 -11.52
C ARG A 96 -5.86 -9.06 -10.11
N LEU A 97 -4.73 -8.40 -9.99
CA LEU A 97 -4.13 -7.98 -8.73
C LEU A 97 -4.20 -6.46 -8.67
N VAL A 98 -4.70 -5.91 -7.58
CA VAL A 98 -4.76 -4.46 -7.39
C VAL A 98 -3.80 -4.07 -6.27
N ILE A 99 -2.91 -3.11 -6.54
CA ILE A 99 -1.92 -2.62 -5.57
C ILE A 99 -1.98 -1.09 -5.48
N GLY A 100 -1.90 -0.56 -4.27
CA GLY A 100 -1.99 0.88 -3.98
C GLY A 100 -0.66 1.61 -3.98
N VAL A 101 0.27 1.24 -4.86
CA VAL A 101 1.54 1.95 -5.01
C VAL A 101 1.36 3.27 -5.77
N SER A 102 2.21 4.25 -5.48
CA SER A 102 2.29 5.52 -6.19
C SER A 102 3.77 5.83 -6.46
N GLU A 103 4.10 6.15 -7.70
CA GLU A 103 5.42 6.59 -8.12
C GLU A 103 5.66 8.06 -7.75
N ALA A 104 4.58 8.85 -7.70
CA ALA A 104 4.62 10.26 -7.33
C ALA A 104 4.86 10.50 -5.83
N ASP A 105 4.78 9.45 -5.00
CA ASP A 105 5.10 9.54 -3.58
C ASP A 105 6.60 9.78 -3.38
N PHE A 106 6.93 10.71 -2.50
CA PHE A 106 8.28 11.23 -2.24
C PHE A 106 9.31 10.18 -1.79
N SER A 107 8.87 8.96 -1.46
CA SER A 107 9.75 7.87 -1.01
C SER A 107 10.63 7.27 -2.13
N GLY A 108 10.23 7.43 -3.40
CA GLY A 108 11.02 7.01 -4.57
C GLY A 108 11.38 5.51 -4.59
N TYR A 109 10.61 4.68 -3.89
CA TYR A 109 10.91 3.24 -3.82
C TYR A 109 10.86 2.60 -5.20
N PRO A 110 11.91 1.83 -5.59
CA PRO A 110 11.99 1.23 -6.92
C PRO A 110 10.85 0.26 -7.20
N ASP A 111 10.36 -0.43 -6.17
CA ASP A 111 9.26 -1.38 -6.27
C ASP A 111 7.85 -0.74 -6.20
N CYS A 112 7.78 0.59 -6.36
CA CYS A 112 6.55 1.34 -6.57
C CYS A 112 6.46 1.95 -7.98
N ARG A 113 7.48 1.78 -8.82
CA ARG A 113 7.55 2.39 -10.16
C ARG A 113 6.74 1.61 -11.20
N ALA A 114 6.31 2.31 -12.24
CA ALA A 114 5.51 1.72 -13.30
C ALA A 114 6.25 0.61 -14.07
N ASP A 115 7.56 0.79 -14.32
CA ASP A 115 8.39 -0.22 -14.98
C ASP A 115 8.52 -1.51 -14.14
N PHE A 116 8.61 -1.37 -12.81
CA PHE A 116 8.58 -2.53 -11.91
C PHE A 116 7.23 -3.25 -11.99
N ILE A 117 6.09 -2.53 -11.93
CA ILE A 117 4.75 -3.12 -12.01
C ILE A 117 4.57 -3.86 -13.34
N PHE A 118 4.98 -3.26 -14.45
CA PHE A 118 4.94 -3.91 -15.76
C PHE A 118 5.79 -5.18 -15.80
N SER A 119 7.02 -5.13 -15.31
CA SER A 119 7.93 -6.28 -15.27
C SER A 119 7.39 -7.41 -14.39
N MET A 120 6.74 -7.08 -13.27
CA MET A 120 6.10 -8.06 -12.39
C MET A 120 4.89 -8.71 -13.06
N GLU A 121 4.06 -7.97 -13.79
CA GLU A 121 2.94 -8.52 -14.56
C GLU A 121 3.40 -9.58 -15.55
N GLU A 122 4.43 -9.28 -16.33
CA GLU A 122 5.04 -10.23 -17.27
C GLU A 122 5.64 -11.44 -16.56
N THR A 123 6.40 -11.20 -15.47
CA THR A 123 7.03 -12.28 -14.70
C THR A 123 6.00 -13.24 -14.13
N LEU A 124 4.94 -12.72 -13.52
CA LEU A 124 3.88 -13.55 -12.93
C LEU A 124 3.06 -14.28 -13.99
N SER A 125 2.81 -13.64 -15.14
CA SER A 125 2.13 -14.28 -16.26
C SER A 125 2.92 -15.47 -16.81
N LEU A 126 4.23 -15.32 -16.97
CA LEU A 126 5.13 -16.38 -17.39
C LEU A 126 5.23 -17.49 -16.34
N ALA A 127 5.39 -17.14 -15.08
CA ALA A 127 5.54 -18.09 -13.97
C ALA A 127 4.30 -18.97 -13.77
N LEU A 128 3.10 -18.42 -14.00
CA LEU A 128 1.84 -19.15 -13.84
C LEU A 128 1.30 -19.74 -15.15
N GLY A 129 1.96 -19.47 -16.28
CA GLY A 129 1.54 -19.96 -17.60
C GLY A 129 0.18 -19.41 -18.07
N LYS A 130 -0.22 -18.21 -17.57
CA LYS A 130 -1.49 -17.57 -17.88
C LYS A 130 -1.41 -16.06 -17.66
N LYS A 131 -2.25 -15.30 -18.37
CA LYS A 131 -2.25 -13.86 -18.23
C LYS A 131 -2.69 -13.43 -16.83
N ILE A 132 -1.84 -12.71 -16.14
CA ILE A 132 -2.11 -11.95 -14.90
C ILE A 132 -2.14 -10.47 -15.28
N ILE A 133 -2.99 -9.68 -14.65
CA ILE A 133 -3.06 -8.23 -14.82
C ILE A 133 -2.80 -7.59 -13.46
N ILE A 134 -1.88 -6.65 -13.40
CA ILE A 134 -1.61 -5.85 -12.20
C ILE A 134 -2.13 -4.43 -12.43
N GLU A 135 -3.09 -4.03 -11.62
CA GLU A 135 -3.66 -2.69 -11.64
C GLU A 135 -3.09 -1.87 -10.48
N ALA A 136 -2.54 -0.71 -10.79
CA ALA A 136 -2.02 0.25 -9.83
C ALA A 136 -2.75 1.60 -10.01
N PRO A 137 -4.00 1.73 -9.54
CA PRO A 137 -4.84 2.89 -9.84
C PRO A 137 -4.30 4.21 -9.27
N LEU A 138 -3.38 4.15 -8.32
CA LEU A 138 -2.75 5.32 -7.72
C LEU A 138 -1.37 5.64 -8.31
N GLN A 139 -0.90 4.89 -9.32
CA GLN A 139 0.47 4.91 -9.84
C GLN A 139 1.02 6.31 -10.10
N TYR A 140 0.22 7.17 -10.72
CA TYR A 140 0.63 8.50 -11.16
C TYR A 140 0.00 9.63 -10.35
N LEU A 141 -0.77 9.30 -9.31
CA LEU A 141 -1.45 10.28 -8.48
C LEU A 141 -0.56 10.73 -7.32
N ASN A 142 -0.45 12.05 -7.12
CA ASN A 142 0.11 12.61 -5.89
C ASN A 142 -0.90 12.51 -4.72
N LYS A 143 -0.47 12.78 -3.50
CA LYS A 143 -1.34 12.63 -2.32
C LYS A 143 -2.61 13.48 -2.35
N ALA A 144 -2.58 14.68 -2.93
CA ALA A 144 -3.78 15.50 -3.07
C ALA A 144 -4.77 14.88 -4.08
N GLU A 145 -4.26 14.35 -5.19
CA GLU A 145 -5.08 13.66 -6.19
C GLU A 145 -5.66 12.34 -5.66
N ILE A 146 -4.93 11.62 -4.80
CA ILE A 146 -5.45 10.42 -4.11
C ILE A 146 -6.62 10.79 -3.19
N TRP A 147 -6.54 11.91 -2.46
CA TRP A 147 -7.65 12.43 -1.67
C TRP A 147 -8.83 12.85 -2.56
N GLY A 148 -8.55 13.49 -3.70
CA GLY A 148 -9.57 13.83 -4.70
C GLY A 148 -10.28 12.60 -5.29
N LEU A 149 -9.53 11.51 -5.52
CA LEU A 149 -10.13 10.24 -5.93
C LEU A 149 -11.04 9.66 -4.84
N ALA A 150 -10.63 9.72 -3.59
CA ALA A 150 -11.47 9.27 -2.47
C ALA A 150 -12.77 10.08 -2.39
N ASP A 151 -12.71 11.40 -2.61
CA ASP A 151 -13.89 12.28 -2.64
C ASP A 151 -14.82 11.99 -3.83
N ALA A 152 -14.24 11.84 -5.02
CA ALA A 152 -15.01 11.47 -6.22
C ALA A 152 -15.75 10.13 -6.08
N LEU A 153 -15.24 9.23 -5.23
CA LEU A 153 -15.88 7.96 -4.88
C LEU A 153 -16.86 8.07 -3.69
N GLY A 154 -17.08 9.30 -3.15
CA GLY A 154 -17.91 9.51 -1.97
C GLY A 154 -17.37 8.88 -0.70
N ALA A 155 -16.05 8.69 -0.61
CA ALA A 155 -15.38 7.95 0.47
C ALA A 155 -14.35 8.79 1.24
N LEU A 156 -14.29 10.12 1.05
CA LEU A 156 -13.27 10.99 1.63
C LEU A 156 -13.19 10.84 3.16
N ASP A 157 -14.27 11.15 3.86
CA ASP A 157 -14.32 11.10 5.32
C ASP A 157 -14.07 9.68 5.84
N TRP A 158 -14.65 8.70 5.16
CA TRP A 158 -14.46 7.30 5.54
C TRP A 158 -13.00 6.85 5.42
N VAL A 159 -12.29 7.25 4.35
CA VAL A 159 -10.85 6.97 4.17
C VAL A 159 -10.03 7.72 5.20
N GLU A 160 -10.36 8.99 5.49
CA GLU A 160 -9.66 9.79 6.50
C GLU A 160 -9.72 9.13 7.88
N GLU A 161 -10.90 8.65 8.30
CA GLU A 161 -11.13 8.06 9.61
C GLU A 161 -10.62 6.61 9.77
N ASN A 162 -10.61 5.83 8.68
CA ASN A 162 -10.38 4.38 8.78
C ASN A 162 -9.03 3.93 8.21
N SER A 163 -8.31 4.76 7.46
CA SER A 163 -6.97 4.42 6.97
C SER A 163 -5.87 4.86 7.91
N HIS A 164 -4.77 4.12 7.95
CA HIS A 164 -3.61 4.39 8.79
C HIS A 164 -2.33 4.42 7.98
N THR A 165 -1.41 5.34 8.30
CA THR A 165 -0.13 5.52 7.58
C THR A 165 1.07 5.72 8.49
N CYS A 166 0.89 5.93 9.79
CA CYS A 166 1.97 6.28 10.72
C CYS A 166 2.99 5.15 10.88
N TYR A 167 4.25 5.39 10.55
CA TYR A 167 5.34 4.41 10.71
C TYR A 167 5.66 4.09 12.18
N LEU A 168 5.26 4.93 13.11
CA LEU A 168 5.44 4.71 14.54
C LEU A 168 4.23 3.99 15.20
N GLY A 169 3.18 3.69 14.44
CA GLY A 169 2.00 3.01 14.95
C GLY A 169 1.14 3.85 15.89
N VAL A 170 1.26 5.18 15.87
CA VAL A 170 0.41 6.08 16.67
C VAL A 170 -0.95 6.18 15.99
N LYS A 171 -2.02 5.89 16.73
CA LYS A 171 -3.38 5.73 16.18
C LYS A 171 -3.87 6.96 15.42
N GLU A 172 -3.68 8.14 15.98
CA GLU A 172 -4.07 9.43 15.39
C GLU A 172 -3.02 9.99 14.41
N GLY A 173 -1.88 9.29 14.25
CA GLY A 173 -0.69 9.79 13.59
C GLY A 173 0.28 10.43 14.58
N CYS A 174 1.59 10.36 14.30
CA CYS A 174 2.60 11.01 15.16
C CYS A 174 2.86 12.46 14.72
N HIS A 175 2.37 12.89 13.55
CA HIS A 175 2.61 14.20 12.94
C HIS A 175 4.08 14.53 12.62
N GLU A 176 5.01 13.57 12.80
CA GLU A 176 6.46 13.78 12.68
C GLU A 176 7.08 12.87 11.62
N CYS A 177 6.56 11.66 11.42
CA CYS A 177 7.14 10.76 10.43
C CYS A 177 6.78 11.18 8.99
N PRO A 178 7.62 10.82 7.99
CA PRO A 178 7.39 11.20 6.60
C PRO A 178 6.00 10.80 6.06
N ALA A 179 5.48 9.66 6.49
CA ALA A 179 4.16 9.21 6.04
C ALA A 179 3.02 10.07 6.60
N CYS A 180 3.11 10.54 7.86
CA CYS A 180 2.14 11.47 8.44
C CYS A 180 2.18 12.81 7.71
N HIS A 181 3.38 13.39 7.51
CA HIS A 181 3.53 14.64 6.77
C HIS A 181 2.92 14.58 5.37
N LEU A 182 3.28 13.55 4.58
CA LEU A 182 2.73 13.36 3.23
C LEU A 182 1.19 13.27 3.23
N ARG A 183 0.63 12.55 4.19
CA ARG A 183 -0.82 12.41 4.32
C ARG A 183 -1.49 13.75 4.60
N GLU A 184 -1.00 14.49 5.59
CA GLU A 184 -1.57 15.75 6.05
C GLU A 184 -1.43 16.86 5.01
N GLU A 185 -0.24 17.00 4.42
CA GLU A 185 0.00 17.97 3.36
C GLU A 185 -0.86 17.69 2.12
N GLY A 186 -1.00 16.42 1.75
CA GLY A 186 -1.86 16.01 0.65
C GLY A 186 -3.32 16.39 0.88
N LEU A 187 -3.86 16.10 2.08
CA LEU A 187 -5.23 16.45 2.43
C LEU A 187 -5.45 17.98 2.49
N LYS A 188 -4.51 18.70 3.09
CA LYS A 188 -4.54 20.16 3.17
C LYS A 188 -4.57 20.79 1.77
N ARG A 189 -3.68 20.31 0.89
CA ARG A 189 -3.62 20.78 -0.51
C ARG A 189 -4.92 20.47 -1.25
N TYR A 190 -5.46 19.28 -1.10
CA TYR A 190 -6.74 18.92 -1.71
C TYR A 190 -7.87 19.87 -1.27
N ARG A 191 -8.02 20.08 0.06
CA ARG A 191 -9.05 20.96 0.61
C ARG A 191 -8.90 22.43 0.14
N ALA A 192 -7.66 22.91 -0.01
CA ALA A 192 -7.41 24.25 -0.56
C ALA A 192 -7.89 24.38 -2.02
N LEU A 193 -7.62 23.39 -2.86
CA LEU A 193 -8.07 23.38 -4.27
C LEU A 193 -9.60 23.39 -4.39
N GLN A 194 -10.32 22.75 -3.45
CA GLN A 194 -11.79 22.76 -3.44
C GLN A 194 -12.40 24.11 -3.05
N GLN A 195 -11.66 24.96 -2.34
CA GLN A 195 -12.14 26.29 -1.95
C GLN A 195 -11.92 27.34 -3.06
N GLU A 196 -11.06 27.05 -4.02
CA GLU A 196 -10.75 27.93 -5.15
C GLU A 196 -11.61 27.61 -6.39
N SER A 197 -12.38 26.52 -6.37
CA SER A 197 -13.23 26.02 -7.46
C SER A 197 -14.69 26.43 -7.28
#